data_f24f9f2aba98cea3c131b7a1ab5dbc7c
#
_entry.id   f24f9f2aba98cea3c131b7a1ab5dbc7c
#
_cell.length_a   1.000
_cell.length_b   1.000
_cell.length_c   1.000
_cell.angle_alpha   90.00
_cell.angle_beta   90.00
_cell.angle_gamma   90.00
#
_symmetry.space_group_name_H-M   'P 1'
#
loop_
_entity.id
_entity.type
_entity.pdbx_description
1 polymer ?
#
loop_
_entity_poly.entity_id
_entity_poly.type
_entity_poly.pdbx_seq_one_letter_code
_entity_poly.pdbx_strand_id
1 'polypeptide(L)'
;QDCKHVFLHLKEKQQQEIDFSLPFVDCPSAFYIAQTISAKHPALPYFVSAYFHLPQIDFMNEQGIYKTVFYKEIIIPRQANMSQSEYEYFNCVCSDSNYVYALYNPYNATEDTYLNTSEILVFSWQGEPVRKYVIPFATYICIDAENQRLYALNTQKEPFNTTVYALPGN
;
A
#
# COMPACT_ATOMS: atom_id res chain seq x y z
N GLN A 1 -2.52 -22.70 4.78
CA GLN A 1 -1.15 -22.22 4.56
C GLN A 1 -1.08 -20.85 5.22
N ASP A 2 -0.26 -20.74 6.27
CA ASP A 2 -0.14 -19.49 7.03
C ASP A 2 0.63 -18.48 6.19
N CYS A 3 0.04 -17.31 5.94
CA CYS A 3 0.75 -16.20 5.32
C CYS A 3 1.58 -15.50 6.38
N LYS A 4 2.83 -15.13 6.04
CA LYS A 4 3.75 -14.44 6.96
C LYS A 4 4.53 -13.37 6.23
N HIS A 5 4.83 -12.28 6.90
CA HIS A 5 5.88 -11.37 6.45
C HIS A 5 7.25 -11.98 6.78
N VAL A 6 8.17 -11.91 5.84
CA VAL A 6 9.51 -12.46 6.01
C VAL A 6 10.53 -11.38 5.71
N PHE A 7 11.37 -11.05 6.70
CA PHE A 7 12.56 -10.25 6.48
C PHE A 7 13.76 -11.13 6.14
N LEU A 8 14.45 -10.79 5.07
CA LEU A 8 15.69 -11.45 4.66
C LEU A 8 16.88 -10.55 5.01
N HIS A 9 17.67 -10.96 5.97
CA HIS A 9 18.94 -10.33 6.32
C HIS A 9 20.03 -10.89 5.39
N LEU A 10 20.22 -10.23 4.24
CA LEU A 10 21.06 -10.76 3.16
C LEU A 10 22.53 -10.94 3.55
N LYS A 11 23.06 -10.11 4.44
CA LYS A 11 24.46 -10.22 4.91
C LYS A 11 24.65 -11.42 5.82
N GLU A 12 23.74 -11.61 6.76
CA GLU A 12 23.77 -12.69 7.75
C GLU A 12 23.19 -13.99 7.20
N LYS A 13 22.54 -13.96 6.03
CA LYS A 13 21.80 -15.09 5.43
C LYS A 13 20.74 -15.66 6.38
N GLN A 14 20.13 -14.79 7.17
CA GLN A 14 19.08 -15.14 8.13
C GLN A 14 17.72 -14.72 7.60
N GLN A 15 16.71 -15.46 8.02
CA GLN A 15 15.32 -15.19 7.77
C GLN A 15 14.61 -14.97 9.11
N GLN A 16 13.86 -13.89 9.20
CA GLN A 16 13.00 -13.60 10.33
C GLN A 16 11.55 -13.57 9.88
N GLU A 17 10.71 -14.41 10.48
CA GLU A 17 9.26 -14.39 10.26
C GLU A 17 8.61 -13.36 11.19
N ILE A 18 7.67 -12.61 10.67
CA ILE A 18 6.85 -11.68 11.43
C ILE A 18 5.41 -12.14 11.36
N ASP A 19 4.85 -12.39 12.52
CA ASP A 19 3.44 -12.71 12.64
C ASP A 19 2.59 -11.47 12.33
N PHE A 20 1.56 -11.65 11.53
CA PHE A 20 0.55 -10.65 11.30
C PHE A 20 -0.83 -11.29 11.42
N SER A 21 -1.79 -10.53 11.89
CA SER A 21 -3.18 -10.98 11.95
C SER A 21 -3.95 -10.37 10.80
N LEU A 22 -4.49 -11.22 9.95
CA LEU A 22 -5.56 -10.81 9.06
C LEU A 22 -6.87 -10.83 9.84
N PRO A 23 -7.78 -9.86 9.61
CA PRO A 23 -9.09 -9.87 10.27
C PRO A 23 -9.97 -11.07 9.88
N PHE A 24 -9.45 -12.03 9.08
CA PHE A 24 -10.21 -13.17 8.52
C PHE A 24 -9.36 -14.45 8.47
N VAL A 25 -9.23 -15.11 9.61
CA VAL A 25 -8.40 -16.32 9.73
C VAL A 25 -8.96 -17.54 8.98
N ASP A 26 -10.27 -17.58 8.71
CA ASP A 26 -10.94 -18.75 8.15
C ASP A 26 -11.30 -18.63 6.65
N CYS A 27 -10.69 -17.71 5.90
CA CYS A 27 -10.96 -17.55 4.49
C CYS A 27 -10.04 -18.45 3.64
N PRO A 28 -10.57 -19.35 2.80
CA PRO A 28 -9.77 -20.15 1.86
C PRO A 28 -8.93 -19.30 0.87
N SER A 29 -9.31 -18.04 0.69
CA SER A 29 -8.65 -17.05 -0.17
C SER A 29 -7.67 -16.16 0.58
N ALA A 30 -7.27 -16.49 1.81
CA ALA A 30 -6.35 -15.67 2.62
C ALA A 30 -5.05 -15.30 1.87
N PHE A 31 -4.55 -16.16 1.00
CA PHE A 31 -3.37 -15.89 0.18
C PHE A 31 -3.55 -14.67 -0.74
N TYR A 32 -4.70 -14.53 -1.39
CA TYR A 32 -4.98 -13.37 -2.26
C TYR A 32 -5.14 -12.10 -1.43
N ILE A 33 -5.85 -12.21 -0.31
CA ILE A 33 -6.11 -11.07 0.57
C ILE A 33 -4.81 -10.53 1.18
N ALA A 34 -3.83 -11.41 1.41
CA ALA A 34 -2.53 -11.08 1.97
C ALA A 34 -1.54 -10.46 0.97
N GLN A 35 -1.91 -10.25 -0.29
CA GLN A 35 -1.03 -9.56 -1.25
C GLN A 35 -0.76 -8.14 -0.81
N THR A 36 0.51 -7.78 -0.70
CA THR A 36 0.95 -6.45 -0.27
C THR A 36 1.93 -5.83 -1.23
N ILE A 37 1.96 -4.51 -1.22
CA ILE A 37 2.97 -3.67 -1.84
C ILE A 37 3.72 -3.00 -0.70
N SER A 38 5.05 -3.08 -0.71
CA SER A 38 5.85 -2.65 0.43
C SER A 38 6.86 -1.56 0.04
N ALA A 39 7.14 -0.68 1.00
CA ALA A 39 8.23 0.28 0.93
C ALA A 39 9.06 0.24 2.21
N LYS A 40 10.32 0.67 2.10
CA LYS A 40 11.27 0.71 3.21
C LYS A 40 11.70 2.15 3.47
N HIS A 41 11.89 2.50 4.75
CA HIS A 41 12.55 3.75 5.13
C HIS A 41 13.99 3.79 4.57
N PRO A 42 14.42 4.91 3.96
CA PRO A 42 15.73 4.99 3.31
C PRO A 42 16.93 4.67 4.22
N ALA A 43 16.85 5.02 5.50
CA ALA A 43 17.96 4.92 6.45
C ALA A 43 17.69 4.05 7.68
N LEU A 44 16.43 3.94 8.12
CA LEU A 44 16.06 3.24 9.36
C LEU A 44 15.45 1.86 9.04
N PRO A 45 15.43 0.92 10.00
CA PRO A 45 14.85 -0.41 9.82
C PRO A 45 13.31 -0.40 9.95
N TYR A 46 12.66 0.55 9.28
CA TYR A 46 11.21 0.64 9.19
C TYR A 46 10.72 0.23 7.81
N PHE A 47 9.57 -0.43 7.80
CA PHE A 47 8.92 -0.94 6.61
C PHE A 47 7.43 -0.62 6.69
N VAL A 48 6.80 -0.55 5.54
CA VAL A 48 5.36 -0.42 5.41
C VAL A 48 4.86 -1.41 4.38
N SER A 49 3.73 -2.04 4.63
CA SER A 49 3.02 -2.90 3.68
C SER A 49 1.59 -2.41 3.54
N ALA A 50 1.20 -2.03 2.34
CA ALA A 50 -0.17 -1.70 1.98
C ALA A 50 -0.79 -2.90 1.28
N TYR A 51 -2.01 -3.28 1.69
CA TYR A 51 -2.68 -4.46 1.16
C TYR A 51 -3.43 -4.12 -0.12
N PHE A 52 -3.23 -4.97 -1.14
CA PHE A 52 -3.90 -4.78 -2.41
C PHE A 52 -5.41 -4.99 -2.29
N HIS A 53 -5.83 -6.01 -1.56
CA HIS A 53 -7.24 -6.40 -1.42
C HIS A 53 -7.89 -6.01 -0.08
N LEU A 54 -7.21 -5.24 0.76
CA LEU A 54 -7.74 -4.69 2.01
C LEU A 54 -7.42 -3.21 2.11
N PRO A 55 -8.30 -2.41 2.70
CA PRO A 55 -8.00 -1.01 3.01
C PRO A 55 -7.08 -0.89 4.24
N GLN A 56 -6.04 -1.72 4.31
CA GLN A 56 -5.13 -1.88 5.44
C GLN A 56 -3.70 -1.52 5.06
N ILE A 57 -3.02 -0.86 5.98
CA ILE A 57 -1.58 -0.56 5.91
C ILE A 57 -0.95 -0.98 7.24
N ASP A 58 0.09 -1.80 7.19
CA ASP A 58 0.87 -2.21 8.35
C ASP A 58 2.23 -1.51 8.35
N PHE A 59 2.55 -0.87 9.46
CA PHE A 59 3.84 -0.29 9.75
C PHE A 59 4.62 -1.25 10.66
N MET A 60 5.85 -1.56 10.29
CA MET A 60 6.62 -2.61 10.94
C MET A 60 8.11 -2.25 11.03
N ASN A 61 8.78 -2.93 11.93
CA ASN A 61 10.23 -2.93 12.07
C ASN A 61 10.72 -4.36 12.30
N GLU A 62 11.99 -4.54 12.68
CA GLU A 62 12.58 -5.87 12.95
C GLU A 62 11.90 -6.60 14.11
N GLN A 63 11.20 -5.93 15.01
CA GLN A 63 10.48 -6.54 16.13
C GLN A 63 9.04 -6.95 15.75
N GLY A 64 8.52 -6.49 14.63
CA GLY A 64 7.17 -6.85 14.18
C GLY A 64 6.34 -5.65 13.73
N ILE A 65 5.03 -5.86 13.60
CA ILE A 65 4.07 -4.81 13.31
C ILE A 65 3.83 -3.99 14.57
N TYR A 66 4.10 -2.69 14.51
CA TYR A 66 3.86 -1.78 15.62
C TYR A 66 2.63 -0.90 15.43
N LYS A 67 2.10 -0.78 14.19
CA LYS A 67 0.89 -0.03 13.91
C LYS A 67 0.18 -0.60 12.70
N THR A 68 -1.12 -0.83 12.81
CA THR A 68 -2.02 -1.12 11.70
C THR A 68 -3.00 0.04 11.52
N VAL A 69 -3.17 0.49 10.29
CA VAL A 69 -4.12 1.53 9.92
C VAL A 69 -5.13 0.96 8.93
N PHE A 70 -6.41 1.17 9.20
CA PHE A 70 -7.49 0.88 8.27
C PHE A 70 -8.02 2.18 7.68
N TYR A 71 -8.13 2.24 6.36
CA TYR A 71 -8.71 3.36 5.65
C TYR A 71 -10.08 2.97 5.10
N LYS A 72 -11.15 3.55 5.67
CA LYS A 72 -12.55 3.20 5.42
C LYS A 72 -12.97 1.86 6.01
N GLU A 73 -14.25 1.53 5.86
CA GLU A 73 -14.77 0.25 6.32
C GLU A 73 -14.21 -0.91 5.51
N ILE A 74 -13.91 -1.98 6.21
CA ILE A 74 -13.50 -3.23 5.57
C ILE A 74 -14.75 -3.90 5.01
N ILE A 75 -14.86 -3.95 3.70
CA ILE A 75 -15.87 -4.76 3.04
C ILE A 75 -15.32 -6.17 2.90
N ILE A 76 -15.81 -7.07 3.74
CA ILE A 76 -15.44 -8.49 3.65
C ILE A 76 -16.28 -9.11 2.57
N PRO A 77 -15.66 -9.68 1.54
CA PRO A 77 -16.38 -10.50 0.58
C PRO A 77 -16.97 -11.72 1.29
N ARG A 78 -18.29 -11.84 1.31
CA ARG A 78 -19.01 -12.91 2.04
C ARG A 78 -19.01 -14.26 1.34
N GLN A 79 -18.42 -14.43 0.16
CA GLN A 79 -18.54 -15.65 -0.61
C GLN A 79 -17.21 -16.39 -0.80
N ALA A 80 -17.24 -17.68 -0.46
CA ALA A 80 -16.11 -18.61 -0.48
C ALA A 80 -15.59 -19.01 -1.89
N ASN A 81 -16.13 -18.46 -2.96
CA ASN A 81 -15.74 -18.77 -4.33
C ASN A 81 -14.86 -17.69 -4.98
N MET A 82 -14.09 -16.98 -4.19
CA MET A 82 -13.25 -15.91 -4.69
C MET A 82 -11.98 -16.46 -5.37
N SER A 83 -12.11 -16.76 -6.63
CA SER A 83 -10.96 -16.85 -7.54
C SER A 83 -10.42 -15.46 -7.90
N GLN A 84 -11.15 -14.40 -7.56
CA GLN A 84 -10.78 -13.01 -7.78
C GLN A 84 -11.36 -12.17 -6.63
N SER A 85 -10.54 -11.36 -5.97
CA SER A 85 -11.05 -10.31 -5.10
C SER A 85 -11.75 -9.28 -5.97
N GLU A 86 -13.00 -8.97 -5.65
CA GLU A 86 -13.78 -7.97 -6.36
C GLU A 86 -13.28 -6.54 -6.07
N TYR A 87 -12.49 -6.37 -5.01
CA TYR A 87 -12.02 -5.06 -4.56
C TYR A 87 -10.49 -4.97 -4.54
N GLU A 88 -10.00 -3.91 -5.12
CA GLU A 88 -8.61 -3.47 -5.03
C GLU A 88 -8.58 -2.13 -4.30
N TYR A 89 -7.58 -1.90 -3.46
CA TYR A 89 -7.49 -0.70 -2.64
C TYR A 89 -6.19 0.05 -2.85
N PHE A 90 -5.04 -0.59 -2.59
CA PHE A 90 -3.74 0.05 -2.75
C PHE A 90 -2.98 -0.54 -3.92
N ASN A 91 -2.56 0.32 -4.86
CA ASN A 91 -1.84 -0.11 -6.06
C ASN A 91 -0.36 0.21 -6.00
N CYS A 92 0.03 1.15 -5.14
CA CYS A 92 1.43 1.56 -5.00
C CYS A 92 1.68 2.14 -3.62
N VAL A 93 2.87 1.91 -3.08
CA VAL A 93 3.38 2.60 -1.91
C VAL A 93 4.83 3.01 -2.15
N CYS A 94 5.17 4.22 -1.77
CA CYS A 94 6.53 4.72 -1.79
C CYS A 94 6.79 5.58 -0.54
N SER A 95 8.04 5.95 -0.30
CA SER A 95 8.40 6.64 0.93
C SER A 95 9.63 7.52 0.76
N ASP A 96 9.74 8.50 1.63
CA ASP A 96 10.97 9.23 1.90
C ASP A 96 11.38 9.08 3.38
N SER A 97 12.33 9.88 3.84
CA SER A 97 12.80 9.83 5.24
C SER A 97 11.76 10.32 6.26
N ASN A 98 10.73 11.03 5.83
CA ASN A 98 9.74 11.63 6.73
C ASN A 98 8.37 10.95 6.61
N TYR A 99 8.01 10.50 5.40
CA TYR A 99 6.64 10.10 5.10
C TYR A 99 6.55 8.83 4.25
N VAL A 100 5.41 8.19 4.39
CA VAL A 100 4.91 7.09 3.54
C VAL A 100 3.77 7.63 2.71
N TYR A 101 3.77 7.32 1.41
CA TYR A 101 2.76 7.73 0.43
C TYR A 101 2.11 6.48 -0.14
N ALA A 102 0.84 6.27 0.16
CA ALA A 102 0.07 5.12 -0.32
C ALA A 102 -0.97 5.57 -1.36
N LEU A 103 -0.87 5.02 -2.57
CA LEU A 103 -1.83 5.28 -3.64
C LEU A 103 -3.06 4.41 -3.44
N TYR A 104 -4.18 5.05 -3.12
CA TYR A 104 -5.47 4.43 -2.89
C TYR A 104 -6.39 4.62 -4.09
N ASN A 105 -6.72 3.51 -4.71
CA ASN A 105 -7.59 3.42 -5.88
C ASN A 105 -8.67 2.37 -5.61
N PRO A 106 -9.74 2.70 -4.88
CA PRO A 106 -10.79 1.72 -4.60
C PRO A 106 -11.48 1.32 -5.89
N TYR A 107 -11.15 0.15 -6.38
CA TYR A 107 -11.72 -0.41 -7.59
C TYR A 107 -12.55 -1.64 -7.25
N ASN A 108 -13.76 -1.71 -7.79
CA ASN A 108 -14.59 -2.89 -7.75
C ASN A 108 -14.63 -3.49 -9.16
N ALA A 109 -14.07 -4.67 -9.33
CA ALA A 109 -13.96 -5.35 -10.63
C ALA A 109 -15.33 -5.74 -11.22
N THR A 110 -16.39 -5.80 -10.41
CA THR A 110 -17.76 -6.10 -10.87
C THR A 110 -18.53 -4.87 -11.32
N GLU A 111 -18.06 -3.69 -10.92
CA GLU A 111 -18.64 -2.41 -11.33
C GLU A 111 -17.70 -1.81 -12.37
N ASP A 112 -18.10 -1.74 -13.61
CA ASP A 112 -17.32 -1.12 -14.72
C ASP A 112 -17.16 0.39 -14.50
N THR A 113 -16.65 0.76 -13.34
CA THR A 113 -16.45 2.14 -12.89
C THR A 113 -15.03 2.58 -13.18
N TYR A 114 -14.86 3.38 -14.23
CA TYR A 114 -13.59 4.06 -14.46
C TYR A 114 -13.35 5.09 -13.36
N LEU A 115 -12.28 4.89 -12.58
CA LEU A 115 -11.84 5.90 -11.64
C LEU A 115 -11.26 7.10 -12.39
N ASN A 116 -11.81 8.27 -12.12
CA ASN A 116 -11.30 9.53 -12.68
C ASN A 116 -10.19 10.14 -11.81
N THR A 117 -10.15 9.76 -10.53
CA THR A 117 -9.21 10.31 -9.55
C THR A 117 -8.63 9.20 -8.67
N SER A 118 -7.46 9.46 -8.15
CA SER A 118 -6.77 8.67 -7.13
C SER A 118 -6.61 9.49 -5.86
N GLU A 119 -6.58 8.83 -4.73
CA GLU A 119 -6.20 9.43 -3.45
C GLU A 119 -4.78 9.00 -3.07
N ILE A 120 -3.93 9.94 -2.66
CA ILE A 120 -2.64 9.64 -2.07
C ILE A 120 -2.75 9.93 -0.57
N LEU A 121 -2.68 8.87 0.22
CA LEU A 121 -2.70 8.95 1.67
C LEU A 121 -1.27 9.08 2.17
N VAL A 122 -1.01 10.12 2.96
CA VAL A 122 0.33 10.39 3.49
C VAL A 122 0.33 10.15 4.99
N PHE A 123 1.26 9.33 5.43
CA PHE A 123 1.45 8.97 6.84
C PHE A 123 2.86 9.31 7.29
N SER A 124 3.02 9.61 8.58
CA SER A 124 4.33 9.53 9.22
C SER A 124 4.79 8.06 9.32
N TRP A 125 6.06 7.85 9.62
CA TRP A 125 6.57 6.51 9.91
C TRP A 125 6.02 5.89 11.21
N GLN A 126 5.34 6.66 12.04
CA GLN A 126 4.59 6.19 13.21
C GLN A 126 3.16 5.72 12.85
N GLY A 127 2.79 5.80 11.56
CA GLY A 127 1.48 5.41 11.07
C GLY A 127 0.39 6.46 11.37
N GLU A 128 0.77 7.69 11.69
CA GLU A 128 -0.20 8.77 11.90
C GLU A 128 -0.54 9.44 10.56
N PRO A 129 -1.83 9.70 10.27
CA PRO A 129 -2.22 10.37 9.05
C PRO A 129 -1.76 11.84 9.08
N VAL A 130 -1.07 12.26 8.02
CA VAL A 130 -0.52 13.61 7.91
C VAL A 130 -1.33 14.45 6.93
N ARG A 131 -1.60 13.92 5.74
CA ARG A 131 -2.37 14.62 4.69
C ARG A 131 -2.91 13.66 3.65
N LYS A 132 -3.80 14.16 2.83
CA LYS A 132 -4.36 13.46 1.68
C LYS A 132 -4.31 14.37 0.45
N TYR A 133 -3.89 13.82 -0.68
CA TYR A 133 -4.02 14.45 -1.97
C TYR A 133 -5.05 13.72 -2.82
N VAL A 134 -5.82 14.48 -3.62
CA VAL A 134 -6.67 13.94 -4.67
C VAL A 134 -6.06 14.39 -5.98
N ILE A 135 -5.72 13.42 -6.82
CA ILE A 135 -5.08 13.66 -8.12
C ILE A 135 -5.89 13.00 -9.25
N PRO A 136 -5.70 13.37 -10.52
CA PRO A 136 -6.17 12.57 -11.63
C PRO A 136 -5.71 11.12 -11.49
N PHE A 137 -6.49 10.18 -12.01
CA PHE A 137 -6.21 8.77 -11.90
C PHE A 137 -4.75 8.43 -12.23
N ALA A 138 -4.11 7.69 -11.35
CA ALA A 138 -2.75 7.20 -11.48
C ALA A 138 -2.67 5.71 -11.13
N THR A 139 -1.83 4.98 -11.84
CA THR A 139 -1.55 3.55 -11.58
C THR A 139 -0.38 3.39 -10.62
N TYR A 140 0.60 4.28 -10.71
CA TYR A 140 1.81 4.26 -9.89
C TYR A 140 2.20 5.66 -9.45
N ILE A 141 2.88 5.72 -8.31
CA ILE A 141 3.51 6.94 -7.82
C ILE A 141 4.96 6.66 -7.43
N CYS A 142 5.80 7.68 -7.51
CA CYS A 142 7.11 7.66 -6.87
C CYS A 142 7.48 9.05 -6.35
N ILE A 143 8.40 9.07 -5.37
CA ILE A 143 8.87 10.29 -4.71
C ILE A 143 10.32 10.55 -5.06
N ASP A 144 10.59 11.77 -5.49
CA ASP A 144 11.91 12.35 -5.56
C ASP A 144 12.05 13.30 -4.35
N ALA A 145 12.61 12.78 -3.27
CA ALA A 145 12.72 13.49 -2.01
C ALA A 145 13.69 14.69 -2.11
N GLU A 146 14.76 14.58 -2.91
CA GLU A 146 15.76 15.62 -3.09
C GLU A 146 15.17 16.86 -3.76
N ASN A 147 14.34 16.65 -4.79
CA ASN A 147 13.69 17.74 -5.54
C ASN A 147 12.28 18.04 -5.05
N GLN A 148 11.81 17.40 -3.99
CA GLN A 148 10.47 17.55 -3.42
C GLN A 148 9.37 17.40 -4.47
N ARG A 149 9.44 16.31 -5.23
CA ARG A 149 8.50 16.01 -6.32
C ARG A 149 7.84 14.66 -6.13
N LEU A 150 6.58 14.61 -6.50
CA LEU A 150 5.83 13.38 -6.66
C LEU A 150 5.53 13.21 -8.14
N TYR A 151 5.85 12.04 -8.66
CA TYR A 151 5.53 11.61 -10.02
C TYR A 151 4.35 10.66 -9.95
N ALA A 152 3.31 10.90 -10.75
CA ALA A 152 2.15 10.04 -10.87
C ALA A 152 2.04 9.57 -12.33
N LEU A 153 2.06 8.26 -12.54
CA LEU A 153 2.00 7.62 -13.84
C LEU A 153 0.62 6.99 -14.05
N ASN A 154 -0.03 7.33 -15.16
CA ASN A 154 -1.23 6.65 -15.63
C ASN A 154 -0.88 5.76 -16.83
N THR A 155 -1.01 4.43 -16.65
CA THR A 155 -0.73 3.44 -17.69
C THR A 155 -1.98 2.97 -18.45
N GLN A 156 -3.17 3.44 -18.07
CA GLN A 156 -4.42 3.10 -18.76
C GLN A 156 -4.67 3.94 -20.01
N LYS A 157 -3.90 5.00 -20.22
CA LYS A 157 -4.00 5.87 -21.39
C LYS A 157 -2.74 5.77 -22.24
N GLU A 158 -2.92 5.62 -23.54
CA GLU A 158 -1.81 5.72 -24.50
C GLU A 158 -1.81 7.10 -25.17
N PRO A 159 -0.65 7.78 -25.29
CA PRO A 159 0.63 7.43 -24.66
C PRO A 159 0.55 7.54 -23.13
N PHE A 160 1.37 6.76 -22.41
CA PHE A 160 1.45 6.83 -20.95
C PHE A 160 1.70 8.26 -20.49
N ASN A 161 0.94 8.70 -19.52
CA ASN A 161 1.01 10.06 -19.02
C ASN A 161 1.63 10.11 -17.63
N THR A 162 2.67 10.93 -17.48
CA THR A 162 3.31 11.20 -16.19
C THR A 162 3.04 12.64 -15.81
N THR A 163 2.42 12.82 -14.66
CA THR A 163 2.21 14.14 -14.06
C THR A 163 3.17 14.33 -12.89
N VAL A 164 3.75 15.52 -12.81
CA VAL A 164 4.70 15.90 -11.74
C VAL A 164 4.04 16.92 -10.83
N TYR A 165 4.05 16.66 -9.55
CA TYR A 165 3.54 17.54 -8.51
C TYR A 165 4.68 18.01 -7.61
N ALA A 166 4.70 19.29 -7.26
CA ALA A 166 5.56 19.78 -6.21
C ALA A 166 5.00 19.33 -4.86
N LEU A 167 5.85 18.75 -4.01
CA LEU A 167 5.51 18.49 -2.62
C LEU A 167 5.69 19.78 -1.82
N PRO A 168 4.78 20.10 -0.89
CA PRO A 168 5.00 21.23 0.00
C PRO A 168 6.26 20.97 0.81
N GLY A 169 7.12 21.99 0.89
CA GLY A 169 8.29 21.95 1.75
C GLY A 169 7.89 21.70 3.21
N ASN A 170 8.76 20.99 3.91
CA ASN A 170 8.63 20.74 5.35
C ASN A 170 8.82 22.04 6.14
#